data_f047b6160252721fd5ea5aed1b49849d
#
_entry.id   f047b6160252721fd5ea5aed1b49849d
#
_cell.length_a   1.000
_cell.length_b   1.000
_cell.length_c   1.000
_cell.angle_alpha   90.00
_cell.angle_beta   90.00
_cell.angle_gamma   90.00
#
_symmetry.space_group_name_H-M   'P 1'
#
loop_
_entity.id
_entity.type
_entity.pdbx_description
1 polymer ?
#
loop_
_entity_poly.entity_id
_entity_poly.type
_entity_poly.pdbx_seq_one_letter_code
_entity_poly.pdbx_strand_id
1 'polypeptide(L)'
;MTHATFKETVFCLKDEMYRFAKRFVMSSDEAEDIVQVLMIKFWQKKEELSTFGNLKSYAMKSVKNECLNRLKHHDVKMGFADFQFHRSELYQIETNNLKDQILGFIRQLPEKQKAVIHLKDVEEYEISEIAEMLEIEENAVRINLMRARQ
;
A
#
# COMPACT_ATOMS: atom_id res chain seq x y z
N MET A 1 8.35 12.56 20.97
CA MET A 1 8.95 12.75 19.63
C MET A 1 8.84 14.22 19.24
N THR A 2 9.96 14.84 18.87
CA THR A 2 9.97 16.23 18.43
C THR A 2 9.52 16.34 16.97
N HIS A 3 9.22 17.56 16.54
CA HIS A 3 8.86 17.83 15.14
C HIS A 3 9.96 17.39 14.18
N ALA A 4 11.22 17.68 14.50
CA ALA A 4 12.35 17.29 13.66
C ALA A 4 12.50 15.77 13.59
N THR A 5 12.35 15.08 14.72
CA THR A 5 12.43 13.63 14.77
C THR A 5 11.30 12.98 13.96
N PHE A 6 10.09 13.50 14.07
CA PHE A 6 8.95 13.02 13.29
C PHE A 6 9.23 13.17 11.79
N LYS A 7 9.75 14.32 11.38
CA LYS A 7 10.07 14.57 9.98
C LYS A 7 11.11 13.58 9.45
N GLU A 8 12.12 13.28 10.23
CA GLU A 8 13.20 12.37 9.83
C GLU A 8 12.78 10.90 9.83
N THR A 9 11.89 10.49 10.74
CA THR A 9 11.58 9.07 10.92
C THR A 9 10.27 8.65 10.29
N VAL A 10 9.26 9.50 10.30
CA VAL A 10 7.91 9.15 9.84
C VAL A 10 7.60 9.82 8.51
N PHE A 11 7.78 11.13 8.44
CA PHE A 11 7.43 11.89 7.24
C PHE A 11 8.26 11.47 6.03
N CYS A 12 9.48 11.01 6.24
CA CYS A 12 10.33 10.52 5.15
C CYS A 12 9.78 9.26 4.47
N LEU A 13 8.81 8.58 5.10
CA LEU A 13 8.17 7.39 4.54
C LEU A 13 7.01 7.72 3.60
N LYS A 14 6.66 8.98 3.44
CA LYS A 14 5.45 9.37 2.69
C LYS A 14 5.46 8.87 1.25
N ASP A 15 6.61 8.92 0.58
CA ASP A 15 6.69 8.48 -0.82
C ASP A 15 6.48 6.99 -0.97
N GLU A 16 7.06 6.19 -0.07
CA GLU A 16 6.86 4.74 -0.05
C GLU A 16 5.41 4.41 0.25
N MET A 17 4.82 5.11 1.21
CA MET A 17 3.41 4.94 1.56
C MET A 17 2.49 5.27 0.37
N TYR A 18 2.80 6.35 -0.34
CA TYR A 18 2.04 6.76 -1.51
C TYR A 18 2.09 5.71 -2.61
N ARG A 19 3.30 5.20 -2.92
CA ARG A 19 3.45 4.18 -3.95
C ARG A 19 2.69 2.90 -3.60
N PHE A 20 2.74 2.51 -2.32
CA PHE A 20 2.03 1.32 -1.86
C PHE A 20 0.51 1.53 -1.94
N ALA A 21 0.03 2.69 -1.49
CA ALA A 21 -1.39 3.02 -1.57
C ALA A 21 -1.90 2.96 -3.01
N LYS A 22 -1.12 3.42 -3.97
CA LYS A 22 -1.51 3.42 -5.39
C LYS A 22 -1.68 2.01 -5.97
N ARG A 23 -1.15 0.97 -5.31
CA ARG A 23 -1.39 -0.40 -5.77
C ARG A 23 -2.82 -0.86 -5.47
N PHE A 24 -3.43 -0.29 -4.44
CA PHE A 24 -4.78 -0.67 -4.00
C PHE A 24 -5.84 0.27 -4.52
N VAL A 25 -5.58 1.57 -4.51
CA VAL A 25 -6.52 2.57 -5.02
C VAL A 25 -6.00 3.07 -6.36
N MET A 26 -6.92 3.36 -7.29
CA MET A 26 -6.54 3.67 -8.66
C MET A 26 -6.40 5.16 -8.94
N SER A 27 -6.65 5.98 -7.93
CA SER A 27 -6.59 7.44 -8.06
C SER A 27 -5.39 7.98 -7.31
N SER A 28 -4.62 8.86 -7.97
CA SER A 28 -3.52 9.57 -7.32
C SER A 28 -4.02 10.44 -6.18
N ASP A 29 -5.18 11.09 -6.39
CA ASP A 29 -5.78 11.95 -5.38
C ASP A 29 -6.18 11.15 -4.14
N GLU A 30 -6.75 9.96 -4.33
CA GLU A 30 -7.13 9.11 -3.21
C GLU A 30 -5.91 8.59 -2.46
N ALA A 31 -4.86 8.21 -3.19
CA ALA A 31 -3.61 7.77 -2.56
C ALA A 31 -2.98 8.89 -1.75
N GLU A 32 -2.96 10.11 -2.27
CA GLU A 32 -2.46 11.27 -1.52
C GLU A 32 -3.28 11.53 -0.27
N ASP A 33 -4.60 11.42 -0.38
CA ASP A 33 -5.50 11.61 0.76
C ASP A 33 -5.25 10.58 1.85
N ILE A 34 -5.04 9.32 1.47
CA ILE A 34 -4.71 8.25 2.42
C ILE A 34 -3.43 8.61 3.18
N VAL A 35 -2.38 9.03 2.47
CA VAL A 35 -1.11 9.38 3.11
C VAL A 35 -1.29 10.56 4.05
N GLN A 36 -2.03 11.59 3.63
CA GLN A 36 -2.28 12.76 4.47
C GLN A 36 -3.04 12.40 5.74
N VAL A 37 -4.10 11.60 5.62
CA VAL A 37 -4.90 11.16 6.76
C VAL A 37 -4.02 10.37 7.74
N LEU A 38 -3.20 9.46 7.23
CA LEU A 38 -2.33 8.67 8.08
C LEU A 38 -1.23 9.50 8.73
N MET A 39 -0.68 10.49 8.02
CA MET A 39 0.32 11.39 8.61
C MET A 39 -0.26 12.20 9.77
N ILE A 40 -1.51 12.66 9.63
CA ILE A 40 -2.19 13.36 10.72
C ILE A 40 -2.38 12.43 11.91
N LYS A 41 -2.82 11.20 11.67
CA LYS A 41 -2.99 10.21 12.75
C LYS A 41 -1.67 9.90 13.43
N PHE A 42 -0.59 9.75 12.65
CA PHE A 42 0.73 9.48 13.20
C PHE A 42 1.24 10.65 14.04
N TRP A 43 1.01 11.87 13.58
CA TRP A 43 1.38 13.05 14.35
C TRP A 43 0.65 13.11 15.70
N GLN A 44 -0.64 12.77 15.69
CA GLN A 44 -1.44 12.74 16.92
C GLN A 44 -0.95 11.66 17.89
N LYS A 45 -0.36 10.58 17.36
CA LYS A 45 0.14 9.45 18.15
C LYS A 45 1.67 9.46 18.27
N LYS A 46 2.31 10.58 18.01
CA LYS A 46 3.78 10.66 17.94
C LYS A 46 4.49 10.13 19.19
N GLU A 47 3.88 10.33 20.35
CA GLU A 47 4.48 9.84 21.60
C GLU A 47 4.46 8.31 21.67
N GLU A 48 3.38 7.68 21.21
CA GLU A 48 3.31 6.22 21.14
C GLU A 48 4.26 5.69 20.08
N LEU A 49 4.36 6.37 18.94
CA LEU A 49 5.24 5.94 17.85
C LEU A 49 6.71 5.94 18.27
N SER A 50 7.10 6.81 19.17
CA SER A 50 8.49 6.86 19.63
C SER A 50 8.92 5.58 20.36
N THR A 51 7.97 4.77 20.82
CA THR A 51 8.26 3.50 21.49
C THR A 51 8.27 2.30 20.53
N PHE A 52 7.84 2.47 19.29
CA PHE A 52 7.79 1.37 18.32
C PHE A 52 9.18 1.06 17.79
N GLY A 53 9.49 -0.22 17.71
CA GLY A 53 10.78 -0.69 17.20
C GLY A 53 10.91 -0.62 15.68
N ASN A 54 9.80 -0.68 14.96
CA ASN A 54 9.82 -0.66 13.49
C ASN A 54 8.68 0.20 12.96
N LEU A 55 8.98 1.49 12.78
CA LEU A 55 8.02 2.47 12.27
C LEU A 55 7.63 2.19 10.82
N LYS A 56 8.58 1.69 10.03
CA LYS A 56 8.35 1.38 8.63
C LYS A 56 7.29 0.29 8.48
N SER A 57 7.39 -0.78 9.25
CA SER A 57 6.39 -1.85 9.24
C SER A 57 5.03 -1.34 9.68
N TYR A 58 5.00 -0.53 10.71
CA TYR A 58 3.76 0.06 11.19
C TYR A 58 3.11 0.96 10.13
N ALA A 59 3.91 1.79 9.46
CA ALA A 59 3.42 2.68 8.42
C ALA A 59 2.82 1.89 7.24
N MET A 60 3.52 0.88 6.76
CA MET A 60 3.04 0.08 5.63
C MET A 60 1.80 -0.72 5.97
N LYS A 61 1.75 -1.27 7.18
CA LYS A 61 0.56 -1.95 7.68
C LYS A 61 -0.63 -0.99 7.74
N SER A 62 -0.41 0.24 8.20
CA SER A 62 -1.45 1.26 8.28
C SER A 62 -1.97 1.62 6.89
N VAL A 63 -1.09 1.75 5.89
CA VAL A 63 -1.48 2.01 4.50
C VAL A 63 -2.36 0.87 3.99
N LYS A 64 -1.93 -0.36 4.17
CA LYS A 64 -2.71 -1.53 3.72
C LYS A 64 -4.10 -1.52 4.34
N ASN A 65 -4.18 -1.33 5.66
CA ASN A 65 -5.46 -1.38 6.36
C ASN A 65 -6.40 -0.25 5.92
N GLU A 66 -5.87 0.95 5.73
CA GLU A 66 -6.68 2.08 5.26
C GLU A 66 -7.15 1.86 3.83
N CYS A 67 -6.29 1.35 2.96
CA CYS A 67 -6.67 1.05 1.58
C CYS A 67 -7.77 0.00 1.51
N LEU A 68 -7.63 -1.09 2.25
CA LEU A 68 -8.65 -2.14 2.28
C LEU A 68 -9.96 -1.64 2.84
N ASN A 69 -9.90 -0.79 3.86
CA ASN A 69 -11.08 -0.18 4.44
C ASN A 69 -11.82 0.69 3.42
N ARG A 70 -11.09 1.49 2.67
CA ARG A 70 -11.69 2.35 1.64
C ARG A 70 -12.26 1.56 0.48
N LEU A 71 -11.57 0.49 0.04
CA LEU A 71 -12.08 -0.38 -1.01
C LEU A 71 -13.38 -1.06 -0.58
N LYS A 72 -13.47 -1.48 0.66
CA LYS A 72 -14.68 -2.07 1.21
C LYS A 72 -15.85 -1.08 1.19
N HIS A 73 -15.60 0.17 1.62
CA HIS A 73 -16.64 1.21 1.58
C HIS A 73 -17.03 1.57 0.16
N HIS A 74 -16.08 1.57 -0.75
CA HIS A 74 -16.32 1.88 -2.15
C HIS A 74 -17.24 0.84 -2.79
N ASP A 75 -16.98 -0.43 -2.54
CA ASP A 75 -17.81 -1.54 -3.04
C ASP A 75 -19.25 -1.41 -2.53
N VAL A 76 -19.43 -1.04 -1.27
CA VAL A 76 -20.76 -0.87 -0.69
C VAL A 76 -21.52 0.28 -1.34
N LYS A 77 -20.81 1.38 -1.65
CA LYS A 77 -21.45 2.59 -2.20
C LYS A 77 -21.74 2.48 -3.69
N MET A 78 -20.83 1.94 -4.47
CA MET A 78 -20.91 1.97 -5.93
C MET A 78 -21.46 0.70 -6.55
N GLY A 79 -21.47 -0.38 -5.79
CA GLY A 79 -21.83 -1.69 -6.33
C GLY A 79 -20.72 -2.26 -7.19
N PHE A 80 -20.79 -3.57 -7.37
CA PHE A 80 -19.73 -4.32 -8.02
C PHE A 80 -19.55 -3.96 -9.50
N ALA A 81 -20.66 -3.71 -10.20
CA ALA A 81 -20.62 -3.39 -11.63
C ALA A 81 -19.93 -2.06 -11.90
N ASP A 82 -20.23 -1.05 -11.09
CA ASP A 82 -19.61 0.27 -11.23
C ASP A 82 -18.12 0.22 -10.94
N PHE A 83 -17.73 -0.56 -9.93
CA PHE A 83 -16.34 -0.73 -9.59
C PHE A 83 -15.57 -1.36 -10.74
N GLN A 84 -16.12 -2.39 -11.37
CA GLN A 84 -15.48 -3.04 -12.51
C GLN A 84 -15.38 -2.13 -13.73
N PHE A 85 -16.40 -1.33 -13.97
CA PHE A 85 -16.40 -0.35 -15.06
C PHE A 85 -15.27 0.66 -14.90
N HIS A 86 -15.14 1.25 -13.73
CA HIS A 86 -14.06 2.20 -13.44
C HIS A 86 -12.69 1.55 -13.59
N ARG A 87 -12.57 0.33 -13.12
CA ARG A 87 -11.33 -0.42 -13.21
C ARG A 87 -10.94 -0.67 -14.67
N SER A 88 -11.90 -1.05 -15.50
CA SER A 88 -11.67 -1.28 -16.93
C SER A 88 -11.31 0.01 -17.66
N GLU A 89 -11.98 1.10 -17.33
CA GLU A 89 -11.72 2.40 -17.93
C GLU A 89 -10.30 2.89 -17.60
N LEU A 90 -9.90 2.80 -16.34
CA LEU A 90 -8.55 3.13 -15.92
C LEU A 90 -7.52 2.25 -16.63
N TYR A 91 -7.88 1.03 -16.88
CA TYR A 91 -7.03 0.06 -17.56
C TYR A 91 -6.72 0.47 -19.00
N GLN A 92 -7.70 1.06 -19.68
CA GLN A 92 -7.55 1.48 -21.07
C GLN A 92 -6.69 2.74 -21.24
N ILE A 93 -6.51 3.49 -20.17
CA ILE A 93 -5.70 4.73 -20.18
C ILE A 93 -4.22 4.43 -19.99
N GLU A 94 -3.87 3.17 -19.75
CA GLU A 94 -2.48 2.82 -19.51
C GLU A 94 -1.60 3.06 -20.74
N THR A 95 -0.43 3.61 -20.47
CA THR A 95 0.51 4.02 -21.50
C THR A 95 1.24 2.84 -22.10
N ASN A 96 1.95 3.07 -23.22
CA ASN A 96 2.71 2.05 -23.92
C ASN A 96 4.06 1.73 -23.27
N ASN A 97 4.33 2.24 -22.07
CA ASN A 97 5.56 2.00 -21.34
C ASN A 97 5.52 0.63 -20.67
N LEU A 98 6.61 -0.14 -20.79
CA LEU A 98 6.73 -1.46 -20.17
C LEU A 98 6.50 -1.40 -18.66
N LYS A 99 7.02 -0.37 -17.99
CA LYS A 99 6.82 -0.18 -16.55
C LYS A 99 5.33 -0.07 -16.21
N ASP A 100 4.58 0.70 -16.98
CA ASP A 100 3.15 0.89 -16.76
C ASP A 100 2.37 -0.39 -17.02
N GLN A 101 2.79 -1.19 -18.00
CA GLN A 101 2.17 -2.49 -18.27
C GLN A 101 2.38 -3.44 -17.09
N ILE A 102 3.59 -3.49 -16.55
CA ILE A 102 3.89 -4.33 -15.38
C ILE A 102 3.06 -3.89 -14.18
N LEU A 103 2.99 -2.61 -13.92
CA LEU A 103 2.20 -2.08 -12.80
C LEU A 103 0.71 -2.37 -13.00
N GLY A 104 0.24 -2.35 -14.25
CA GLY A 104 -1.14 -2.72 -14.57
C GLY A 104 -1.44 -4.17 -14.23
N PHE A 105 -0.54 -5.08 -14.56
CA PHE A 105 -0.69 -6.50 -14.18
C PHE A 105 -0.72 -6.67 -12.66
N ILE A 106 0.14 -5.95 -11.94
CA ILE A 106 0.17 -6.01 -10.47
C ILE A 106 -1.18 -5.59 -9.89
N ARG A 107 -1.81 -4.57 -10.46
CA ARG A 107 -3.12 -4.08 -9.98
C ARG A 107 -4.22 -5.13 -10.09
N GLN A 108 -4.09 -6.09 -11.01
CA GLN A 108 -5.10 -7.14 -11.19
C GLN A 108 -4.97 -8.29 -10.21
N LEU A 109 -3.85 -8.38 -9.51
CA LEU A 109 -3.60 -9.49 -8.60
C LEU A 109 -4.49 -9.42 -7.36
N PRO A 110 -4.78 -10.58 -6.73
CA PRO A 110 -5.40 -10.59 -5.41
C PRO A 110 -4.62 -9.74 -4.42
N GLU A 111 -5.31 -9.19 -3.43
CA GLU A 111 -4.73 -8.20 -2.52
C GLU A 111 -3.46 -8.66 -1.84
N LYS A 112 -3.40 -9.90 -1.36
CA LYS A 112 -2.19 -10.41 -0.70
C LYS A 112 -1.03 -10.53 -1.67
N GLN A 113 -1.29 -11.01 -2.87
CA GLN A 113 -0.25 -11.12 -3.90
C GLN A 113 0.22 -9.74 -4.34
N LYS A 114 -0.70 -8.81 -4.51
CA LYS A 114 -0.41 -7.42 -4.86
C LYS A 114 0.49 -6.76 -3.81
N ALA A 115 0.14 -6.91 -2.54
CA ALA A 115 0.93 -6.34 -1.45
C ALA A 115 2.33 -6.94 -1.41
N VAL A 116 2.45 -8.25 -1.50
CA VAL A 116 3.72 -8.94 -1.41
C VAL A 116 4.64 -8.56 -2.57
N ILE A 117 4.14 -8.57 -3.80
CA ILE A 117 4.98 -8.25 -4.96
C ILE A 117 5.43 -6.79 -4.95
N HIS A 118 4.57 -5.88 -4.53
CA HIS A 118 4.94 -4.48 -4.41
C HIS A 118 6.05 -4.29 -3.37
N LEU A 119 5.88 -4.86 -2.18
CA LEU A 119 6.86 -4.68 -1.11
C LEU A 119 8.19 -5.35 -1.43
N LYS A 120 8.18 -6.49 -2.12
CA LYS A 120 9.42 -7.19 -2.45
C LYS A 120 10.11 -6.64 -3.70
N ASP A 121 9.38 -6.52 -4.80
CA ASP A 121 9.99 -6.20 -6.10
C ASP A 121 10.04 -4.70 -6.40
N VAL A 122 9.13 -3.91 -5.86
CA VAL A 122 9.13 -2.46 -6.06
C VAL A 122 9.91 -1.74 -4.96
N GLU A 123 9.60 -2.04 -3.69
CA GLU A 123 10.22 -1.38 -2.53
C GLU A 123 11.44 -2.13 -1.99
N GLU A 124 11.68 -3.35 -2.46
CA GLU A 124 12.87 -4.14 -2.14
C GLU A 124 13.05 -4.46 -0.66
N TYR A 125 11.95 -4.65 0.07
CA TYR A 125 12.00 -5.08 1.46
C TYR A 125 12.36 -6.56 1.59
N GLU A 126 12.95 -6.92 2.73
CA GLU A 126 13.23 -8.32 3.04
C GLU A 126 11.94 -9.08 3.38
N ILE A 127 11.97 -10.41 3.17
CA ILE A 127 10.80 -11.26 3.45
C ILE A 127 10.37 -11.15 4.90
N SER A 128 11.32 -11.09 5.85
CA SER A 128 10.99 -10.92 7.27
C SER A 128 10.28 -9.61 7.56
N GLU A 129 10.68 -8.52 6.89
CA GLU A 129 10.04 -7.23 7.03
C GLU A 129 8.61 -7.25 6.47
N ILE A 130 8.44 -7.88 5.30
CA ILE A 130 7.11 -8.00 4.67
C ILE A 130 6.17 -8.80 5.55
N ALA A 131 6.65 -9.90 6.14
CA ALA A 131 5.86 -10.71 7.04
C ALA A 131 5.34 -9.89 8.23
N GLU A 132 6.20 -9.04 8.80
CA GLU A 132 5.82 -8.15 9.88
C GLU A 132 4.80 -7.10 9.43
N MET A 133 5.03 -6.48 8.26
CA MET A 133 4.12 -5.46 7.71
C MET A 133 2.72 -5.99 7.46
N LEU A 134 2.62 -7.21 6.95
CA LEU A 134 1.35 -7.81 6.56
C LEU A 134 0.77 -8.72 7.63
N GLU A 135 1.49 -8.95 8.72
CA GLU A 135 1.06 -9.83 9.81
C GLU A 135 0.78 -11.25 9.35
N ILE A 136 1.65 -11.78 8.51
CA ILE A 136 1.59 -13.16 8.02
C ILE A 136 2.94 -13.82 8.24
N GLU A 137 2.98 -15.15 8.13
CA GLU A 137 4.23 -15.89 8.26
C GLU A 137 5.11 -15.70 7.03
N GLU A 138 6.42 -15.83 7.21
CA GLU A 138 7.39 -15.69 6.11
C GLU A 138 7.11 -16.69 4.99
N ASN A 139 6.69 -17.91 5.35
CA ASN A 139 6.35 -18.92 4.35
C ASN A 139 5.16 -18.48 3.49
N ALA A 140 4.16 -17.82 4.11
CA ALA A 140 3.03 -17.26 3.38
C ALA A 140 3.48 -16.15 2.43
N VAL A 141 4.46 -15.33 2.82
CA VAL A 141 5.04 -14.32 1.93
C VAL A 141 5.65 -14.98 0.70
N ARG A 142 6.45 -16.04 0.90
CA ARG A 142 7.08 -16.75 -0.21
C ARG A 142 6.08 -17.38 -1.17
N ILE A 143 5.03 -17.99 -0.63
CA ILE A 143 3.99 -18.61 -1.44
C ILE A 143 3.24 -17.56 -2.27
N ASN A 144 2.84 -16.46 -1.65
CA ASN A 144 2.14 -15.39 -2.36
C ASN A 144 3.03 -14.72 -3.40
N LEU A 145 4.31 -14.57 -3.11
CA LEU A 145 5.28 -14.01 -4.05
C LEU A 145 5.43 -14.91 -5.27
N MET A 146 5.52 -16.21 -5.06
CA MET A 146 5.60 -17.18 -6.15
C MET A 146 4.35 -17.11 -7.03
N ARG A 147 3.17 -17.06 -6.43
CA ARG A 147 1.91 -16.96 -7.16
C ARG A 147 1.80 -15.65 -7.94
N ALA A 148 2.26 -14.55 -7.35
CA ALA A 148 2.22 -13.24 -7.98
C ALA A 148 3.13 -13.17 -9.21
N ARG A 149 4.24 -13.92 -9.19
CA ARG A 149 5.21 -13.93 -10.30
C ARG A 149 4.83 -14.86 -11.45
N GLN A 150 3.79 -15.65 -11.28
CA GLN A 150 3.24 -16.43 -12.37
C GLN A 150 2.32 -15.57 -13.26
#